data_1c63916ede9431874a4f65c56e0f7485
#
_entry.id   1c63916ede9431874a4f65c56e0f7485
#
_cell.length_a   1.000
_cell.length_b   1.000
_cell.length_c   1.000
_cell.angle_alpha   90.00
_cell.angle_beta   90.00
_cell.angle_gamma   90.00
#
_symmetry.space_group_name_H-M   'P 1'
#
loop_
_entity.id
_entity.type
_entity.pdbx_description
1 polymer ?
#
loop_
_entity_poly.entity_id
_entity_poly.type
_entity_poly.pdbx_seq_one_letter_code
_entity_poly.pdbx_strand_id
1 'polypeptide(L)'
;MKILGIGVDIVENIRIYKSLKNVNFIKRVFSSSEILLAKNIVNKKSYYSKRFAAKEAFSKAIGTGFRENLNFKDITVINNKLGKPSFVVTDKIKRIVKKQFKISSFDFFLSISDEKKYSIAYVILQKK
;
A
#
# COMPACT_ATOMS: atom_id res chain seq x y z
N MET A 1 1.70 -24.16 2.21
CA MET A 1 1.14 -22.81 2.23
C MET A 1 1.16 -22.29 3.66
N LYS A 2 1.76 -21.15 3.87
CA LYS A 2 1.93 -20.59 5.22
C LYS A 2 1.71 -19.08 5.20
N ILE A 3 0.86 -18.59 6.10
CA ILE A 3 0.70 -17.16 6.32
C ILE A 3 1.90 -16.64 7.12
N LEU A 4 2.61 -15.68 6.57
CA LEU A 4 3.77 -15.07 7.20
C LEU A 4 3.42 -13.82 7.97
N GLY A 5 2.43 -13.09 7.49
CA GLY A 5 2.00 -11.87 8.15
C GLY A 5 0.66 -11.38 7.62
N ILE A 6 -0.01 -10.61 8.45
CA ILE A 6 -1.26 -9.94 8.10
C ILE A 6 -1.17 -8.49 8.54
N GLY A 7 -1.82 -7.62 7.79
CA GLY A 7 -1.89 -6.21 8.13
C GLY A 7 -3.25 -5.65 7.80
N VAL A 8 -3.74 -4.77 8.64
CA VAL A 8 -4.97 -4.03 8.42
C VAL A 8 -4.74 -2.59 8.83
N ASP A 9 -5.33 -1.68 8.07
CA ASP A 9 -5.30 -0.28 8.41
C ASP A 9 -6.61 0.38 8.01
N ILE A 10 -7.04 1.33 8.82
CA ILE A 10 -8.21 2.17 8.56
C ILE A 10 -7.76 3.62 8.60
N VAL A 11 -8.18 4.41 7.61
CA VAL A 11 -7.86 5.83 7.57
C VAL A 11 -9.14 6.64 7.39
N GLU A 12 -9.16 7.82 8.00
CA GLU A 12 -10.21 8.78 7.78
C GLU A 12 -9.89 9.56 6.50
N ASN A 13 -10.76 9.47 5.51
CA ASN A 13 -10.51 10.02 4.18
C ASN A 13 -10.23 11.52 4.19
N ILE A 14 -10.91 12.27 5.05
CA ILE A 14 -10.72 13.73 5.12
C ILE A 14 -9.32 14.12 5.61
N ARG A 15 -8.72 13.31 6.49
CA ARG A 15 -7.36 13.56 6.97
C ARG A 15 -6.35 13.46 5.83
N ILE A 16 -6.50 12.42 5.01
CA ILE A 16 -5.62 12.24 3.84
C ILE A 16 -5.85 13.36 2.84
N TYR A 17 -7.11 13.71 2.60
CA TYR A 17 -7.44 14.78 1.66
C TYR A 17 -6.82 16.12 2.05
N LYS A 18 -6.85 16.47 3.33
CA LYS A 18 -6.20 17.67 3.85
C LYS A 18 -4.68 17.64 3.65
N SER A 19 -4.08 16.47 3.84
CA SER A 19 -2.63 16.30 3.66
C SER A 19 -2.20 16.46 2.19
N LEU A 20 -3.10 16.24 1.23
CA LEU A 20 -2.79 16.38 -0.20
C LEU A 20 -2.48 17.82 -0.61
N LYS A 21 -2.80 18.81 0.23
CA LYS A 21 -2.42 20.20 -0.01
C LYS A 21 -0.91 20.41 0.09
N ASN A 22 -0.23 19.52 0.79
CA ASN A 22 1.23 19.56 0.95
C ASN A 22 1.86 18.67 -0.12
N VAL A 23 2.54 19.30 -1.09
CA VAL A 23 3.20 18.59 -2.19
C VAL A 23 4.27 17.64 -1.67
N ASN A 24 4.95 17.99 -0.60
CA ASN A 24 5.98 17.13 -0.01
C ASN A 24 5.39 15.85 0.57
N PHE A 25 4.18 15.92 1.15
CA PHE A 25 3.47 14.73 1.60
C PHE A 25 3.23 13.76 0.44
N ILE A 26 2.70 14.28 -0.68
CA ILE A 26 2.39 13.45 -1.85
C ILE A 26 3.67 12.77 -2.37
N LYS A 27 4.75 13.53 -2.53
CA LYS A 27 6.01 13.00 -3.07
C LYS A 27 6.67 11.99 -2.16
N ARG A 28 6.51 12.14 -0.84
CA ARG A 28 7.10 11.24 0.15
C ARG A 28 6.35 9.93 0.27
N VAL A 29 5.02 9.97 0.11
CA VAL A 29 4.15 8.83 0.38
C VAL A 29 3.83 8.01 -0.87
N PHE A 30 3.61 8.67 -2.01
CA PHE A 30 3.13 8.00 -3.22
C PHE A 30 4.23 7.88 -4.26
N SER A 31 4.23 6.74 -4.96
CA SER A 31 5.19 6.51 -6.04
C SER A 31 4.89 7.38 -7.26
N SER A 32 5.88 7.54 -8.13
CA SER A 32 5.73 8.34 -9.34
C SER A 32 4.58 7.87 -10.21
N SER A 33 4.41 6.56 -10.35
CA SER A 33 3.31 5.99 -11.16
C SER A 33 1.95 6.27 -10.54
N GLU A 34 1.85 6.20 -9.22
CA GLU A 34 0.60 6.51 -8.51
C GLU A 34 0.22 7.99 -8.70
N ILE A 35 1.19 8.88 -8.59
CA ILE A 35 0.97 10.32 -8.78
C ILE A 35 0.55 10.61 -10.22
N LEU A 36 1.19 9.96 -11.19
CA LEU A 36 0.86 10.14 -12.59
C LEU A 36 -0.57 9.70 -12.91
N LEU A 37 -0.97 8.53 -12.42
CA LEU A 37 -2.34 8.01 -12.61
C LEU A 37 -3.38 8.89 -11.93
N ALA A 38 -3.04 9.52 -10.81
CA ALA A 38 -3.95 10.39 -10.08
C ALA A 38 -4.44 11.59 -10.90
N LYS A 39 -3.66 12.02 -11.90
CA LYS A 39 -4.03 13.16 -12.75
C LYS A 39 -5.36 12.94 -13.47
N ASN A 40 -5.70 11.68 -13.77
CA ASN A 40 -6.92 11.31 -14.50
C ASN A 40 -8.03 10.84 -13.57
N ILE A 41 -7.84 10.92 -12.27
CA ILE A 41 -8.81 10.46 -11.28
C ILE A 41 -9.63 11.66 -10.78
N VAL A 42 -10.96 11.53 -10.84
CA VAL A 42 -11.88 12.57 -10.38
C VAL A 42 -11.90 12.63 -8.85
N ASN A 43 -12.12 11.49 -8.20
CA ASN A 43 -12.18 11.41 -6.74
C ASN A 43 -10.79 11.14 -6.15
N LYS A 44 -9.99 12.20 -6.04
CA LYS A 44 -8.63 12.09 -5.53
C LYS A 44 -8.58 11.73 -4.05
N LYS A 45 -9.57 12.16 -3.28
CA LYS A 45 -9.67 11.82 -1.85
C LYS A 45 -9.73 10.30 -1.66
N SER A 46 -10.63 9.63 -2.36
CA SER A 46 -10.74 8.17 -2.30
C SER A 46 -9.50 7.48 -2.85
N TYR A 47 -9.00 7.93 -3.99
CA TYR A 47 -7.83 7.34 -4.64
C TYR A 47 -6.61 7.30 -3.69
N TYR A 48 -6.25 8.44 -3.13
CA TYR A 48 -5.09 8.54 -2.25
C TYR A 48 -5.33 7.88 -0.89
N SER A 49 -6.53 7.99 -0.35
CA SER A 49 -6.85 7.37 0.96
C SER A 49 -6.74 5.86 0.91
N LYS A 50 -7.25 5.23 -0.15
CA LYS A 50 -7.16 3.78 -0.33
C LYS A 50 -5.71 3.33 -0.45
N ARG A 51 -4.90 4.06 -1.18
CA ARG A 51 -3.48 3.74 -1.35
C ARG A 51 -2.70 3.94 -0.06
N PHE A 52 -3.00 4.99 0.67
CA PHE A 52 -2.36 5.22 1.97
C PHE A 52 -2.65 4.06 2.94
N ALA A 53 -3.92 3.67 3.05
CA ALA A 53 -4.32 2.55 3.91
C ALA A 53 -3.62 1.25 3.48
N ALA A 54 -3.52 0.99 2.17
CA ALA A 54 -2.86 -0.19 1.64
C ALA A 54 -1.37 -0.23 2.01
N LYS A 55 -0.67 0.91 1.93
CA LYS A 55 0.74 1.00 2.28
C LYS A 55 0.99 0.74 3.77
N GLU A 56 0.13 1.30 4.62
CA GLU A 56 0.20 1.05 6.06
C GLU A 56 -0.06 -0.42 6.39
N ALA A 57 -1.09 -1.01 5.77
CA ALA A 57 -1.41 -2.43 5.97
C ALA A 57 -0.28 -3.34 5.48
N PHE A 58 0.37 -2.98 4.36
CA PHE A 58 1.52 -3.69 3.83
C PHE A 58 2.66 -3.72 4.85
N SER A 59 3.00 -2.57 5.44
CA SER A 59 4.08 -2.48 6.42
C SER A 59 3.78 -3.32 7.66
N LYS A 60 2.53 -3.38 8.07
CA LYS A 60 2.11 -4.22 9.19
C LYS A 60 2.23 -5.71 8.86
N ALA A 61 1.91 -6.11 7.62
CA ALA A 61 2.03 -7.50 7.20
C ALA A 61 3.49 -7.98 7.21
N ILE A 62 4.42 -7.12 6.84
CA ILE A 62 5.85 -7.42 6.95
C ILE A 62 6.28 -7.47 8.42
N GLY A 63 5.65 -6.67 9.27
CA GLY A 63 5.90 -6.66 10.70
C GLY A 63 6.95 -5.68 11.17
N THR A 64 7.63 -4.99 10.26
CA THR A 64 8.65 -4.00 10.61
C THR A 64 8.09 -2.58 10.64
N GLY A 65 6.88 -2.36 10.10
CA GLY A 65 6.40 -1.02 9.83
C GLY A 65 7.31 -0.36 8.79
N PHE A 66 7.49 0.95 8.89
CA PHE A 66 8.36 1.68 7.98
C PHE A 66 9.80 1.78 8.53
N ARG A 67 10.30 0.66 9.02
CA ARG A 67 11.68 0.48 9.45
C ARG A 67 12.41 -0.34 8.40
N GLU A 68 13.67 -0.67 8.65
CA GLU A 68 14.47 -1.54 7.79
C GLU A 68 14.52 -1.06 6.34
N ASN A 69 14.57 0.29 6.16
CA ASN A 69 14.70 0.91 4.86
C ASN A 69 13.45 0.79 3.96
N LEU A 70 12.30 0.45 4.51
CA LEU A 70 11.03 0.45 3.79
C LEU A 70 10.37 1.83 3.89
N ASN A 71 10.16 2.49 2.75
CA ASN A 71 9.50 3.78 2.68
C ASN A 71 8.13 3.63 1.99
N PHE A 72 7.22 4.56 2.27
CA PHE A 72 5.88 4.56 1.66
C PHE A 72 5.91 4.44 0.14
N LYS A 73 6.77 5.22 -0.51
CA LYS A 73 6.81 5.26 -1.98
C LYS A 73 7.45 4.02 -2.62
N ASP A 74 8.07 3.15 -1.80
CA ASP A 74 8.56 1.85 -2.29
C ASP A 74 7.42 0.88 -2.54
N ILE A 75 6.25 1.17 -2.00
CA ILE A 75 5.07 0.33 -2.09
C ILE A 75 4.13 0.97 -3.12
N THR A 76 3.90 0.30 -4.23
CA THR A 76 3.01 0.79 -5.28
C THR A 76 1.79 -0.11 -5.41
N VAL A 77 0.62 0.50 -5.37
CA VAL A 77 -0.65 -0.19 -5.60
C VAL A 77 -1.06 0.03 -7.05
N ILE A 78 -1.42 -1.05 -7.71
CA ILE A 78 -1.98 -1.01 -9.07
C ILE A 78 -3.34 -1.69 -9.07
N ASN A 79 -4.16 -1.33 -10.04
CA ASN A 79 -5.46 -1.95 -10.24
C ASN A 79 -5.48 -2.63 -11.61
N ASN A 80 -6.08 -3.82 -11.70
CA ASN A 80 -6.29 -4.46 -12.98
C ASN A 80 -7.49 -3.82 -13.70
N LYS A 81 -7.85 -4.34 -14.88
CA LYS A 81 -8.97 -3.82 -15.69
C LYS A 81 -10.30 -3.88 -14.96
N LEU A 82 -10.47 -4.83 -14.03
CA LEU A 82 -11.70 -4.98 -13.25
C LEU A 82 -11.68 -4.16 -11.95
N GLY A 83 -10.59 -3.42 -11.71
CA GLY A 83 -10.45 -2.62 -10.51
C GLY A 83 -9.84 -3.33 -9.33
N LYS A 84 -9.45 -4.60 -9.46
CA LYS A 84 -8.85 -5.35 -8.35
C LYS A 84 -7.47 -4.79 -8.02
N PRO A 85 -7.22 -4.41 -6.75
CA PRO A 85 -5.92 -3.87 -6.36
C PRO A 85 -4.90 -4.98 -6.10
N SER A 86 -3.64 -4.66 -6.35
CA SER A 86 -2.50 -5.49 -5.99
C SER A 86 -1.27 -4.62 -5.81
N PHE A 87 -0.21 -5.21 -5.25
CA PHE A 87 1.07 -4.52 -5.10
C PHE A 87 2.03 -4.88 -6.21
N VAL A 88 2.84 -3.91 -6.62
CA VAL A 88 3.99 -4.17 -7.48
C VAL A 88 5.11 -4.70 -6.59
N VAL A 89 5.56 -5.92 -6.82
CA VAL A 89 6.64 -6.53 -6.04
C VAL A 89 7.97 -6.22 -6.71
N THR A 90 8.69 -5.23 -6.17
CA THR A 90 9.98 -4.78 -6.66
C THR A 90 11.11 -5.65 -6.10
N ASP A 91 12.31 -5.51 -6.67
CA ASP A 91 13.50 -6.20 -6.15
C ASP A 91 13.81 -5.77 -4.72
N LYS A 92 13.56 -4.50 -4.38
CA LYS A 92 13.73 -4.00 -3.02
C LYS A 92 12.82 -4.73 -2.03
N ILE A 93 11.54 -4.89 -2.39
CA ILE A 93 10.56 -5.61 -1.57
C ILE A 93 10.97 -7.08 -1.43
N LYS A 94 11.43 -7.71 -2.51
CA LYS A 94 11.93 -9.09 -2.46
C LYS A 94 13.07 -9.24 -1.46
N ARG A 95 14.02 -8.30 -1.47
CA ARG A 95 15.15 -8.32 -0.52
C ARG A 95 14.68 -8.16 0.93
N ILE A 96 13.73 -7.26 1.17
CA ILE A 96 13.19 -7.04 2.52
C ILE A 96 12.49 -8.30 3.03
N VAL A 97 11.64 -8.92 2.22
CA VAL A 97 10.94 -10.15 2.59
C VAL A 97 11.93 -11.29 2.85
N LYS A 98 12.94 -11.44 1.98
CA LYS A 98 13.96 -12.46 2.14
C LYS A 98 14.74 -12.27 3.44
N LYS A 99 15.11 -11.05 3.76
CA LYS A 99 15.83 -10.74 5.01
C LYS A 99 14.97 -11.04 6.23
N GLN A 100 13.71 -10.64 6.21
CA GLN A 100 12.79 -10.75 7.34
C GLN A 100 12.33 -12.19 7.60
N PHE A 101 11.97 -12.92 6.54
CA PHE A 101 11.32 -14.22 6.65
C PHE A 101 12.17 -15.39 6.15
N LYS A 102 13.34 -15.13 5.59
CA LYS A 102 14.26 -16.15 5.05
C LYS A 102 13.61 -16.98 3.94
N ILE A 103 12.78 -16.35 3.12
CA ILE A 103 12.11 -16.97 1.97
C ILE A 103 12.29 -16.10 0.72
N SER A 104 12.15 -16.70 -0.45
CA SER A 104 12.23 -15.98 -1.72
C SER A 104 11.00 -16.19 -2.61
N SER A 105 10.07 -17.04 -2.21
CA SER A 105 8.83 -17.29 -2.97
C SER A 105 7.63 -16.99 -2.08
N PHE A 106 6.86 -15.96 -2.45
CA PHE A 106 5.76 -15.46 -1.65
C PHE A 106 4.74 -14.71 -2.51
N ASP A 107 3.55 -14.51 -1.94
CA ASP A 107 2.50 -13.68 -2.53
C ASP A 107 2.00 -12.68 -1.50
N PHE A 108 1.69 -11.47 -1.99
CA PHE A 108 0.88 -10.51 -1.24
C PHE A 108 -0.53 -10.52 -1.79
N PHE A 109 -1.50 -10.51 -0.88
CA PHE A 109 -2.91 -10.34 -1.23
C PHE A 109 -3.40 -9.05 -0.60
N LEU A 110 -4.19 -8.29 -1.36
CA LEU A 110 -4.68 -6.99 -0.94
C LEU A 110 -6.18 -6.90 -1.18
N SER A 111 -6.90 -6.48 -0.14
CA SER A 111 -8.31 -6.12 -0.27
C SER A 111 -8.50 -4.73 0.30
N ILE A 112 -9.28 -3.91 -0.42
CA ILE A 112 -9.56 -2.54 -0.01
C ILE A 112 -11.07 -2.35 -0.01
N SER A 113 -11.57 -1.71 1.04
CA SER A 113 -12.95 -1.30 1.13
C SER A 113 -13.00 0.16 1.54
N ASP A 114 -13.82 0.94 0.87
CA ASP A 114 -13.97 2.35 1.23
C ASP A 114 -15.43 2.75 1.25
N GLU A 115 -15.71 3.72 2.09
CA GLU A 115 -16.97 4.42 2.13
C GLU A 115 -16.68 5.92 2.14
N LYS A 116 -17.68 6.73 2.34
CA LYS A 116 -17.55 8.19 2.30
C LYS A 116 -16.51 8.72 3.28
N LYS A 117 -16.46 8.18 4.51
CA LYS A 117 -15.59 8.70 5.58
C LYS A 117 -14.30 7.93 5.76
N TYR A 118 -14.29 6.65 5.50
CA TYR A 118 -13.16 5.76 5.84
C TYR A 118 -12.75 4.90 4.67
N SER A 119 -11.46 4.58 4.63
CA SER A 119 -10.90 3.56 3.75
C SER A 119 -10.17 2.54 4.61
N ILE A 120 -10.38 1.25 4.30
CA ILE A 120 -9.77 0.13 5.02
C ILE A 120 -9.00 -0.71 4.01
N ALA A 121 -7.79 -1.13 4.39
CA ALA A 121 -7.03 -2.08 3.60
C ALA A 121 -6.65 -3.27 4.46
N TYR A 122 -6.65 -4.44 3.85
CA TYR A 122 -6.25 -5.70 4.48
C TYR A 122 -5.23 -6.39 3.60
N VAL A 123 -4.11 -6.79 4.19
CA VAL A 123 -2.99 -7.40 3.47
C VAL A 123 -2.65 -8.74 4.10
N ILE A 124 -2.45 -9.75 3.26
CA ILE A 124 -1.93 -11.05 3.66
C ILE A 124 -0.62 -11.27 2.91
N LEU A 125 0.42 -11.65 3.63
CA LEU A 125 1.68 -12.11 3.06
C LEU A 125 1.79 -13.61 3.30
N GLN A 126 1.93 -14.36 2.23
CA GLN A 126 1.88 -15.81 2.26
C GLN A 126 3.11 -16.40 1.58
N LYS A 127 3.70 -17.42 2.20
CA LYS A 127 4.74 -18.22 1.58
C LYS A 127 4.13 -19.12 0.51
N LYS A 128 4.73 -19.13 -0.64
CA LYS A 128 4.34 -20.09 -1.71
C LYS A 128 4.82 -21.50 -1.41
#